data_ddc465d01ca078999fff75f4fc585960
#
_entry.id   ddc465d01ca078999fff75f4fc585960
#
_cell.length_a   1.000
_cell.length_b   1.000
_cell.length_c   1.000
_cell.angle_alpha   90.00
_cell.angle_beta   90.00
_cell.angle_gamma   90.00
#
_symmetry.space_group_name_H-M   'P 1'
#
loop_
_entity.id
_entity.type
_entity.pdbx_description
1 polymer ?
#
loop_
_entity_poly.entity_id
_entity_poly.type
_entity_poly.pdbx_seq_one_letter_code
_entity_poly.pdbx_strand_id
1 'polypeptide(L)'
;VNVRDDGYTQDRSSERVAAALGAEAGDLVVDVCAAPGGKATALAGAGAHVVAADLRPKRVRLVAGNARRTAADRPDSGAVWPLVADARHAPLRAGVADIVLVDAPCSGLGVLRRRPDARWRITANDVDELSVIQSAILDASAELVAPGGLLAYSVCTLTRSETIEVAERFADTHPGFEAVAPPEDPWIPWGSGALLLPQADDSDGMALFTWRRPLS
;
A
#
# COMPACT_ATOMS: atom_id res chain seq x y z
N VAL A 1 -12.31 11.72 -6.44
CA VAL A 1 -11.53 11.01 -7.45
C VAL A 1 -10.80 12.05 -8.27
N ASN A 2 -9.51 11.89 -8.44
CA ASN A 2 -8.62 12.81 -9.15
C ASN A 2 -8.11 12.17 -10.45
N VAL A 3 -7.80 13.00 -11.45
CA VAL A 3 -7.08 12.56 -12.64
C VAL A 3 -5.66 13.10 -12.51
N ARG A 4 -4.69 12.21 -12.41
CA ARG A 4 -3.27 12.56 -12.34
C ARG A 4 -2.79 13.11 -13.71
N ASP A 5 -1.63 13.77 -13.73
CA ASP A 5 -1.02 14.34 -14.94
C ASP A 5 -0.73 13.28 -16.02
N ASP A 6 -0.56 12.00 -15.62
CA ASP A 6 -0.40 10.86 -16.52
C ASP A 6 -1.74 10.27 -17.03
N GLY A 7 -2.85 10.94 -16.75
CA GLY A 7 -4.20 10.53 -17.15
C GLY A 7 -4.78 9.37 -16.34
N TYR A 8 -4.10 8.90 -15.29
CA TYR A 8 -4.65 7.85 -14.43
C TYR A 8 -5.68 8.43 -13.46
N THR A 9 -6.87 7.82 -13.43
CA THR A 9 -7.93 8.21 -12.50
C THR A 9 -7.77 7.45 -11.19
N GLN A 10 -7.49 8.18 -10.11
CA GLN A 10 -7.23 7.62 -8.78
C GLN A 10 -7.96 8.41 -7.69
N ASP A 11 -8.21 7.77 -6.55
CA ASP A 11 -8.67 8.50 -5.36
C ASP A 11 -7.47 9.20 -4.70
N ARG A 12 -7.70 10.42 -4.19
CA ARG A 12 -6.67 11.23 -3.55
C ARG A 12 -6.00 10.50 -2.38
N SER A 13 -6.76 9.72 -1.60
CA SER A 13 -6.19 8.95 -0.50
C SER A 13 -5.11 7.98 -0.96
N SER A 14 -5.32 7.32 -2.11
CA SER A 14 -4.33 6.43 -2.71
C SER A 14 -3.08 7.16 -3.22
N GLU A 15 -3.25 8.38 -3.77
CA GLU A 15 -2.12 9.23 -4.17
C GLU A 15 -1.31 9.67 -2.94
N ARG A 16 -2.00 10.07 -1.87
CA ARG A 16 -1.36 10.46 -0.61
C ARG A 16 -0.57 9.34 0.03
N VAL A 17 -1.06 8.09 -0.02
CA VAL A 17 -0.29 6.94 0.41
C VAL A 17 1.00 6.82 -0.39
N ALA A 18 0.95 6.85 -1.72
CA ALA A 18 2.14 6.75 -2.55
C ALA A 18 3.14 7.90 -2.29
N ALA A 19 2.63 9.13 -2.15
CA ALA A 19 3.46 10.30 -1.84
C ALA A 19 4.12 10.20 -0.45
N ALA A 20 3.41 9.67 0.56
CA ALA A 20 3.92 9.53 1.91
C ALA A 20 5.08 8.52 2.04
N LEU A 21 5.27 7.64 1.06
CA LEU A 21 6.40 6.69 1.04
C LEU A 21 7.72 7.37 0.70
N GLY A 22 7.70 8.57 0.11
CA GLY A 22 8.90 9.32 -0.23
C GLY A 22 9.83 8.60 -1.20
N ALA A 23 9.29 7.80 -2.12
CA ALA A 23 10.09 7.07 -3.10
C ALA A 23 10.86 8.04 -4.01
N GLU A 24 12.13 7.76 -4.21
CA GLU A 24 13.04 8.55 -5.04
C GLU A 24 13.40 7.83 -6.35
N ALA A 25 14.02 8.57 -7.26
CA ALA A 25 14.48 7.99 -8.52
C ALA A 25 15.57 6.93 -8.26
N GLY A 26 15.35 5.73 -8.79
CA GLY A 26 16.25 4.60 -8.64
C GLY A 26 15.92 3.66 -7.49
N ASP A 27 15.02 4.03 -6.56
CA ASP A 27 14.55 3.11 -5.53
C ASP A 27 13.91 1.86 -6.12
N LEU A 28 14.14 0.72 -5.51
CA LEU A 28 13.41 -0.51 -5.79
C LEU A 28 12.23 -0.64 -4.81
N VAL A 29 11.02 -0.50 -5.34
CA VAL A 29 9.78 -0.67 -4.59
C VAL A 29 9.15 -2.03 -4.89
N VAL A 30 8.67 -2.72 -3.88
CA VAL A 30 7.82 -3.91 -4.04
C VAL A 30 6.42 -3.60 -3.52
N ASP A 31 5.44 -3.54 -4.42
CA ASP A 31 4.01 -3.43 -4.06
C ASP A 31 3.41 -4.85 -4.16
N VAL A 32 3.13 -5.47 -3.01
CA VAL A 32 2.74 -6.89 -2.94
C VAL A 32 1.25 -7.15 -3.21
N CYS A 33 0.43 -6.09 -3.26
CA CYS A 33 -1.02 -6.16 -3.53
C CYS A 33 -1.45 -5.10 -4.57
N ALA A 34 -0.65 -4.91 -5.59
CA ALA A 34 -0.59 -3.73 -6.45
C ALA A 34 -1.85 -3.41 -7.27
N ALA A 35 -2.67 -4.40 -7.57
CA ALA A 35 -3.74 -4.18 -8.55
C ALA A 35 -4.89 -3.28 -8.03
N PRO A 36 -5.34 -2.34 -8.85
CA PRO A 36 -5.17 -2.24 -10.31
C PRO A 36 -3.91 -1.48 -10.78
N GLY A 37 -3.01 -1.03 -9.89
CA GLY A 37 -1.74 -0.42 -10.25
C GLY A 37 -1.65 1.09 -10.01
N GLY A 38 -2.63 1.69 -9.33
CA GLY A 38 -2.64 3.13 -9.08
C GLY A 38 -1.45 3.62 -8.25
N LYS A 39 -1.16 2.97 -7.12
CA LYS A 39 -0.01 3.29 -6.27
C LYS A 39 1.31 2.95 -6.97
N ALA A 40 1.40 1.74 -7.57
CA ALA A 40 2.59 1.31 -8.30
C ALA A 40 2.97 2.27 -9.44
N THR A 41 2.01 2.75 -10.23
CA THR A 41 2.28 3.71 -11.31
C THR A 41 2.59 5.12 -10.78
N ALA A 42 2.04 5.51 -9.62
CA ALA A 42 2.38 6.78 -8.98
C ALA A 42 3.84 6.77 -8.50
N LEU A 43 4.28 5.70 -7.86
CA LEU A 43 5.66 5.50 -7.41
C LEU A 43 6.65 5.46 -8.58
N ALA A 44 6.29 4.76 -9.66
CA ALA A 44 7.09 4.78 -10.88
C ALA A 44 7.14 6.17 -11.53
N GLY A 45 6.06 6.96 -11.43
CA GLY A 45 6.03 8.36 -11.86
C GLY A 45 7.00 9.27 -11.09
N ALA A 46 7.37 8.90 -9.87
CA ALA A 46 8.42 9.56 -9.07
C ALA A 46 9.85 9.07 -9.41
N GLY A 47 9.99 8.13 -10.36
CA GLY A 47 11.28 7.60 -10.82
C GLY A 47 11.68 6.27 -10.16
N ALA A 48 10.90 5.73 -9.24
CA ALA A 48 11.19 4.44 -8.60
C ALA A 48 10.91 3.27 -9.54
N HIS A 49 11.67 2.19 -9.41
CA HIS A 49 11.42 0.92 -10.09
C HIS A 49 10.49 0.05 -9.24
N VAL A 50 9.36 -0.40 -9.77
CA VAL A 50 8.31 -1.04 -8.98
C VAL A 50 8.07 -2.48 -9.45
N VAL A 51 8.30 -3.46 -8.59
CA VAL A 51 7.75 -4.81 -8.73
C VAL A 51 6.31 -4.78 -8.21
N ALA A 52 5.35 -4.91 -9.11
CA ALA A 52 3.92 -4.77 -8.81
C ALA A 52 3.24 -6.14 -8.82
N ALA A 53 3.14 -6.76 -7.65
CA ALA A 53 2.61 -8.11 -7.49
C ALA A 53 1.11 -8.11 -7.12
N ASP A 54 0.38 -9.10 -7.59
CA ASP A 54 -0.98 -9.42 -7.14
C ASP A 54 -1.23 -10.92 -7.33
N LEU A 55 -2.01 -11.50 -6.44
CA LEU A 55 -2.34 -12.94 -6.45
C LEU A 55 -3.10 -13.36 -7.73
N ARG A 56 -3.90 -12.46 -8.29
CA ARG A 56 -4.85 -12.79 -9.37
C ARG A 56 -4.31 -12.39 -10.74
N PRO A 57 -4.06 -13.33 -11.68
CA PRO A 57 -3.52 -13.02 -13.01
C PRO A 57 -4.33 -11.99 -13.80
N LYS A 58 -5.67 -12.00 -13.64
CA LYS A 58 -6.54 -11.01 -14.30
C LYS A 58 -6.29 -9.59 -13.76
N ARG A 59 -6.01 -9.45 -12.48
CA ARG A 59 -5.71 -8.17 -11.85
C ARG A 59 -4.32 -7.67 -12.24
N VAL A 60 -3.33 -8.56 -12.32
CA VAL A 60 -1.98 -8.23 -12.81
C VAL A 60 -2.01 -7.68 -14.25
N ARG A 61 -2.90 -8.19 -15.10
CA ARG A 61 -3.09 -7.63 -16.45
C ARG A 61 -3.57 -6.16 -16.43
N LEU A 62 -4.37 -5.77 -15.43
CA LEU A 62 -4.76 -4.37 -15.25
C LEU A 62 -3.56 -3.52 -14.87
N VAL A 63 -2.70 -4.01 -13.96
CA VAL A 63 -1.44 -3.33 -13.61
C VAL A 63 -0.59 -3.11 -14.85
N ALA A 64 -0.37 -4.17 -15.65
CA ALA A 64 0.42 -4.09 -16.89
C ALA A 64 -0.18 -3.10 -17.90
N GLY A 65 -1.50 -3.08 -18.04
CA GLY A 65 -2.21 -2.14 -18.93
C GLY A 65 -2.05 -0.69 -18.47
N ASN A 66 -2.24 -0.47 -17.18
CA ASN A 66 -2.13 0.86 -16.58
C ASN A 66 -0.68 1.37 -16.61
N ALA A 67 0.30 0.52 -16.29
CA ALA A 67 1.71 0.87 -16.36
C ALA A 67 2.13 1.33 -17.78
N ARG A 68 1.73 0.59 -18.82
CA ARG A 68 2.02 1.00 -20.21
C ARG A 68 1.39 2.34 -20.56
N ARG A 69 0.15 2.59 -20.12
CA ARG A 69 -0.56 3.83 -20.42
C ARG A 69 0.09 5.05 -19.73
N THR A 70 0.47 4.91 -18.47
CA THR A 70 1.05 6.02 -17.68
C THR A 70 2.51 6.29 -18.01
N ALA A 71 3.25 5.31 -18.54
CA ALA A 71 4.64 5.49 -18.95
C ALA A 71 4.79 6.12 -20.35
N ALA A 72 3.75 6.12 -21.17
CA ALA A 72 3.84 6.49 -22.59
C ALA A 72 4.39 7.91 -22.83
N ASP A 73 4.09 8.84 -21.91
CA ASP A 73 4.47 10.25 -22.05
C ASP A 73 5.51 10.70 -20.99
N ARG A 74 6.19 9.75 -20.30
CA ARG A 74 7.12 10.04 -19.21
C ARG A 74 8.43 9.25 -19.36
N PRO A 75 9.37 9.71 -20.16
CA PRO A 75 10.65 9.01 -20.41
C PRO A 75 11.50 8.85 -19.14
N ASP A 76 11.35 9.74 -18.17
CA ASP A 76 12.12 9.73 -16.91
C ASP A 76 11.42 8.94 -15.79
N SER A 77 10.26 8.28 -16.05
CA SER A 77 9.60 7.43 -15.08
C SER A 77 10.39 6.13 -14.86
N GLY A 78 10.31 5.62 -13.63
CA GLY A 78 10.81 4.27 -13.34
C GLY A 78 9.97 3.19 -14.03
N ALA A 79 10.49 1.98 -14.06
CA ALA A 79 9.80 0.83 -14.65
C ALA A 79 8.79 0.22 -13.67
N VAL A 80 7.67 -0.29 -14.18
CA VAL A 80 6.75 -1.16 -13.42
C VAL A 80 6.84 -2.57 -13.98
N TRP A 81 7.17 -3.54 -13.13
CA TRP A 81 7.25 -4.97 -13.47
C TRP A 81 6.09 -5.74 -12.84
N PRO A 82 5.04 -6.05 -13.61
CA PRO A 82 3.89 -6.79 -13.11
C PRO A 82 4.26 -8.25 -12.80
N LEU A 83 3.90 -8.75 -11.62
CA LEU A 83 4.20 -10.09 -11.15
C LEU A 83 2.93 -10.78 -10.63
N VAL A 84 2.69 -12.03 -11.03
CA VAL A 84 1.65 -12.86 -10.39
C VAL A 84 2.29 -13.61 -9.23
N ALA A 85 1.93 -13.24 -8.00
CA ALA A 85 2.47 -13.87 -6.81
C ALA A 85 1.48 -13.80 -5.64
N ASP A 86 1.58 -14.77 -4.73
CA ASP A 86 0.99 -14.65 -3.40
C ASP A 86 1.93 -13.80 -2.52
N ALA A 87 1.42 -12.71 -1.97
CA ALA A 87 2.19 -11.80 -1.13
C ALA A 87 2.83 -12.50 0.10
N ARG A 88 2.22 -13.59 0.57
CA ARG A 88 2.74 -14.39 1.68
C ARG A 88 3.95 -15.27 1.29
N HIS A 89 4.19 -15.44 0.00
CA HIS A 89 5.25 -16.30 -0.56
C HIS A 89 5.79 -15.67 -1.85
N ALA A 90 6.07 -14.38 -1.83
CA ALA A 90 6.57 -13.68 -3.00
C ALA A 90 7.91 -14.26 -3.46
N PRO A 91 8.08 -14.61 -4.75
CA PRO A 91 9.30 -15.23 -5.26
C PRO A 91 10.42 -14.19 -5.46
N LEU A 92 10.69 -13.43 -4.42
CA LEU A 92 11.69 -12.37 -4.39
C LEU A 92 12.73 -12.67 -3.31
N ARG A 93 13.95 -12.18 -3.51
CA ARG A 93 15.02 -12.34 -2.55
C ARG A 93 14.75 -11.46 -1.31
N ALA A 94 15.02 -12.01 -0.12
CA ALA A 94 14.98 -11.25 1.12
C ALA A 94 15.92 -10.03 1.07
N GLY A 95 15.48 -8.93 1.68
CA GLY A 95 16.25 -7.69 1.79
C GLY A 95 16.54 -7.01 0.45
N VAL A 96 15.67 -7.16 -0.55
CA VAL A 96 15.90 -6.63 -1.90
C VAL A 96 15.35 -5.22 -2.11
N ALA A 97 14.32 -4.82 -1.37
CA ALA A 97 13.56 -3.61 -1.64
C ALA A 97 13.90 -2.46 -0.70
N ASP A 98 14.09 -1.27 -1.25
CA ASP A 98 14.22 -0.04 -0.48
C ASP A 98 12.90 0.33 0.18
N ILE A 99 11.77 0.05 -0.51
CA ILE A 99 10.42 0.24 0.01
C ILE A 99 9.57 -0.99 -0.29
N VAL A 100 8.85 -1.49 0.71
CA VAL A 100 7.81 -2.51 0.53
C VAL A 100 6.46 -1.91 0.89
N LEU A 101 5.51 -1.92 -0.06
CA LEU A 101 4.15 -1.48 0.15
C LEU A 101 3.20 -2.69 0.25
N VAL A 102 2.47 -2.75 1.33
CA VAL A 102 1.37 -3.68 1.59
C VAL A 102 0.06 -2.89 1.54
N ASP A 103 -0.46 -2.63 0.33
CA ASP A 103 -1.83 -2.09 0.16
C ASP A 103 -2.82 -3.25 0.25
N ALA A 104 -3.06 -3.70 1.46
CA ALA A 104 -3.63 -5.01 1.75
C ALA A 104 -5.11 -5.13 1.31
N PRO A 105 -5.56 -6.35 0.96
CA PRO A 105 -6.99 -6.60 0.82
C PRO A 105 -7.69 -6.31 2.16
N CYS A 106 -8.77 -5.53 2.12
CA CYS A 106 -9.48 -5.08 3.31
C CYS A 106 -10.99 -5.01 3.07
N SER A 107 -11.77 -4.78 4.13
CA SER A 107 -13.23 -4.66 4.07
C SER A 107 -13.70 -3.51 3.17
N GLY A 108 -12.87 -2.49 2.97
CA GLY A 108 -13.21 -1.32 2.18
C GLY A 108 -14.23 -0.41 2.86
N LEU A 109 -14.38 -0.47 4.18
CA LEU A 109 -15.34 0.37 4.93
C LEU A 109 -14.93 1.86 4.97
N GLY A 110 -13.73 2.21 4.54
CA GLY A 110 -13.31 3.59 4.31
C GLY A 110 -13.80 4.19 2.99
N VAL A 111 -14.24 3.35 2.02
CA VAL A 111 -14.65 3.80 0.68
C VAL A 111 -16.17 3.84 0.48
N LEU A 112 -16.96 3.90 1.55
CA LEU A 112 -18.43 3.87 1.52
C LEU A 112 -19.04 5.02 0.69
N ARG A 113 -18.32 6.11 0.52
CA ARG A 113 -18.69 7.23 -0.34
C ARG A 113 -18.89 6.78 -1.81
N ARG A 114 -18.03 5.88 -2.29
CA ARG A 114 -18.06 5.36 -3.66
C ARG A 114 -18.68 3.97 -3.77
N ARG A 115 -18.66 3.21 -2.67
CA ARG A 115 -19.16 1.83 -2.59
C ARG A 115 -20.08 1.67 -1.37
N PRO A 116 -21.22 2.35 -1.33
CA PRO A 116 -22.13 2.32 -0.17
C PRO A 116 -22.72 0.93 0.09
N ASP A 117 -22.70 0.05 -0.91
CA ASP A 117 -23.16 -1.34 -0.83
C ASP A 117 -22.26 -2.20 0.10
N ALA A 118 -21.01 -1.82 0.30
CA ALA A 118 -20.08 -2.56 1.18
C ALA A 118 -20.64 -2.67 2.62
N ARG A 119 -21.28 -1.64 3.13
CA ARG A 119 -21.89 -1.62 4.48
C ARG A 119 -22.90 -2.74 4.73
N TRP A 120 -23.52 -3.27 3.67
CA TRP A 120 -24.54 -4.29 3.76
C TRP A 120 -24.01 -5.72 3.51
N ARG A 121 -22.82 -5.84 2.96
CA ARG A 121 -22.19 -7.11 2.59
C ARG A 121 -21.10 -7.54 3.54
N ILE A 122 -20.43 -6.59 4.17
CA ILE A 122 -19.32 -6.86 5.10
C ILE A 122 -19.89 -7.14 6.48
N THR A 123 -19.48 -8.26 7.05
CA THR A 123 -19.80 -8.68 8.41
C THR A 123 -18.60 -8.51 9.35
N ALA A 124 -18.81 -8.60 10.66
CA ALA A 124 -17.71 -8.58 11.62
C ALA A 124 -16.72 -9.75 11.37
N ASN A 125 -17.24 -10.93 11.05
CA ASN A 125 -16.40 -12.09 10.75
C ASN A 125 -15.51 -11.88 9.52
N ASP A 126 -16.01 -11.20 8.46
CA ASP A 126 -15.20 -10.85 7.30
C ASP A 126 -14.04 -9.90 7.67
N VAL A 127 -14.28 -8.94 8.58
CA VAL A 127 -13.25 -8.04 9.10
C VAL A 127 -12.18 -8.81 9.88
N ASP A 128 -12.59 -9.75 10.74
CA ASP A 128 -11.68 -10.59 11.51
C ASP A 128 -10.82 -11.49 10.62
N GLU A 129 -11.43 -12.16 9.62
CA GLU A 129 -10.71 -12.97 8.64
C GLU A 129 -9.71 -12.14 7.82
N LEU A 130 -10.09 -10.94 7.40
CA LEU A 130 -9.22 -10.03 6.66
C LEU A 130 -8.04 -9.56 7.52
N SER A 131 -8.25 -9.27 8.80
CA SER A 131 -7.16 -8.86 9.70
C SER A 131 -6.08 -9.93 9.86
N VAL A 132 -6.48 -11.22 9.88
CA VAL A 132 -5.55 -12.35 9.89
C VAL A 132 -4.75 -12.44 8.59
N ILE A 133 -5.42 -12.27 7.45
CA ILE A 133 -4.75 -12.27 6.13
C ILE A 133 -3.77 -11.10 6.02
N GLN A 134 -4.18 -9.91 6.46
CA GLN A 134 -3.37 -8.71 6.45
C GLN A 134 -2.11 -8.88 7.29
N SER A 135 -2.23 -9.43 8.50
CA SER A 135 -1.07 -9.73 9.36
C SER A 135 -0.11 -10.69 8.68
N ALA A 136 -0.61 -11.79 8.10
CA ALA A 136 0.24 -12.77 7.41
C ALA A 136 0.95 -12.20 6.18
N ILE A 137 0.31 -11.28 5.44
CA ILE A 137 0.94 -10.57 4.32
C ILE A 137 2.01 -9.61 4.84
N LEU A 138 1.72 -8.85 5.89
CA LEU A 138 2.62 -7.87 6.45
C LEU A 138 3.89 -8.54 7.02
N ASP A 139 3.72 -9.64 7.77
CA ASP A 139 4.82 -10.44 8.32
C ASP A 139 5.74 -10.97 7.21
N ALA A 140 5.18 -11.57 6.16
CA ALA A 140 5.96 -12.07 5.03
C ALA A 140 6.67 -10.96 4.25
N SER A 141 6.03 -9.79 4.16
CA SER A 141 6.58 -8.64 3.45
C SER A 141 7.76 -7.99 4.17
N ALA A 142 7.85 -8.12 5.48
CA ALA A 142 8.98 -7.61 6.27
C ALA A 142 10.32 -8.21 5.83
N GLU A 143 10.33 -9.47 5.38
CA GLU A 143 11.54 -10.12 4.89
C GLU A 143 12.10 -9.47 3.61
N LEU A 144 11.26 -8.85 2.79
CA LEU A 144 11.65 -8.24 1.52
C LEU A 144 12.35 -6.88 1.69
N VAL A 145 12.15 -6.22 2.83
CA VAL A 145 12.70 -4.88 3.10
C VAL A 145 14.21 -4.95 3.26
N ALA A 146 14.95 -4.13 2.54
CA ALA A 146 16.42 -4.01 2.70
C ALA A 146 16.77 -3.40 4.08
N PRO A 147 17.97 -3.65 4.61
CA PRO A 147 18.46 -2.89 5.76
C PRO A 147 18.36 -1.37 5.51
N GLY A 148 17.79 -0.63 6.44
CA GLY A 148 17.48 0.80 6.28
C GLY A 148 16.23 1.11 5.44
N GLY A 149 15.63 0.11 4.80
CA GLY A 149 14.44 0.27 3.97
C GLY A 149 13.15 0.51 4.75
N LEU A 150 12.09 0.84 4.03
CA LEU A 150 10.78 1.19 4.56
C LEU A 150 9.76 0.07 4.29
N LEU A 151 9.01 -0.34 5.31
CA LEU A 151 7.81 -1.14 5.19
C LEU A 151 6.59 -0.24 5.40
N ALA A 152 5.63 -0.30 4.49
CA ALA A 152 4.38 0.45 4.59
C ALA A 152 3.17 -0.49 4.53
N TYR A 153 2.27 -0.34 5.47
CA TYR A 153 0.97 -1.00 5.51
C TYR A 153 -0.15 0.02 5.29
N SER A 154 -0.96 -0.21 4.29
CA SER A 154 -2.06 0.67 3.91
C SER A 154 -3.35 -0.12 3.69
N VAL A 155 -4.47 0.39 4.19
CA VAL A 155 -5.81 -0.19 3.99
C VAL A 155 -6.87 0.90 3.85
N CYS A 156 -7.83 0.69 2.95
CA CYS A 156 -8.97 1.60 2.76
C CYS A 156 -10.14 1.23 3.70
N THR A 157 -9.85 1.09 4.98
CA THR A 157 -10.80 0.85 6.06
C THR A 157 -10.44 1.69 7.28
N LEU A 158 -11.40 1.88 8.19
CA LEU A 158 -11.23 2.64 9.42
C LEU A 158 -11.51 1.78 10.67
N THR A 159 -11.67 0.46 10.49
CA THR A 159 -11.89 -0.47 11.60
C THR A 159 -10.61 -0.65 12.40
N ARG A 160 -10.73 -0.79 13.73
CA ARG A 160 -9.56 -1.03 14.58
C ARG A 160 -8.86 -2.35 14.23
N SER A 161 -9.66 -3.41 14.00
CA SER A 161 -9.14 -4.76 13.72
C SER A 161 -8.26 -4.84 12.48
N GLU A 162 -8.57 -4.05 11.44
CA GLU A 162 -7.81 -4.01 10.19
C GLU A 162 -6.76 -2.89 10.13
N THR A 163 -6.64 -2.09 11.18
CA THR A 163 -5.70 -0.96 11.22
C THR A 163 -4.74 -1.08 12.40
N ILE A 164 -5.07 -0.43 13.52
CA ILE A 164 -4.18 -0.34 14.69
C ILE A 164 -3.84 -1.71 15.28
N GLU A 165 -4.78 -2.66 15.32
CA GLU A 165 -4.53 -3.99 15.89
C GLU A 165 -3.60 -4.85 15.03
N VAL A 166 -3.65 -4.70 13.70
CA VAL A 166 -2.65 -5.31 12.79
C VAL A 166 -1.28 -4.68 13.01
N ALA A 167 -1.22 -3.34 13.12
CA ALA A 167 0.03 -2.62 13.33
C ALA A 167 0.67 -2.93 14.69
N GLU A 168 -0.12 -3.00 15.75
CA GLU A 168 0.35 -3.38 17.10
C GLU A 168 0.92 -4.81 17.10
N ARG A 169 0.20 -5.77 16.51
CA ARG A 169 0.66 -7.16 16.37
C ARG A 169 1.99 -7.24 15.60
N PHE A 170 2.12 -6.49 14.52
CA PHE A 170 3.36 -6.43 13.76
C PHE A 170 4.52 -5.90 14.61
N ALA A 171 4.30 -4.82 15.35
CA ALA A 171 5.33 -4.25 16.23
C ALA A 171 5.77 -5.23 17.32
N ASP A 172 4.83 -5.99 17.88
CA ASP A 172 5.13 -7.01 18.90
C ASP A 172 5.96 -8.18 18.35
N THR A 173 5.69 -8.60 17.10
CA THR A 173 6.37 -9.73 16.46
C THR A 173 7.67 -9.34 15.76
N HIS A 174 7.84 -8.05 15.43
CA HIS A 174 8.99 -7.51 14.72
C HIS A 174 9.64 -6.34 15.47
N PRO A 175 10.14 -6.54 16.71
CA PRO A 175 10.65 -5.46 17.56
C PRO A 175 11.90 -4.76 16.98
N GLY A 176 12.51 -5.32 15.93
CA GLY A 176 13.60 -4.68 15.21
C GLY A 176 13.15 -3.61 14.21
N PHE A 177 11.86 -3.52 13.89
CA PHE A 177 11.34 -2.48 13.02
C PHE A 177 10.93 -1.26 13.83
N GLU A 178 11.43 -0.09 13.45
CA GLU A 178 11.15 1.17 14.12
C GLU A 178 10.01 1.91 13.44
N ALA A 179 8.96 2.26 14.18
CA ALA A 179 7.85 3.04 13.64
C ALA A 179 8.35 4.41 13.15
N VAL A 180 7.95 4.78 11.93
CA VAL A 180 8.25 6.08 11.34
C VAL A 180 7.12 7.04 11.71
N ALA A 181 7.48 8.29 12.00
CA ALA A 181 6.49 9.32 12.31
C ALA A 181 5.42 9.41 11.20
N PRO A 182 4.14 9.47 11.56
CA PRO A 182 3.06 9.57 10.59
C PRO A 182 3.15 10.86 9.77
N PRO A 183 2.60 10.86 8.53
CA PRO A 183 2.54 12.07 7.72
C PRO A 183 1.76 13.18 8.45
N GLU A 184 2.08 14.44 8.11
CA GLU A 184 1.39 15.62 8.61
C GLU A 184 -0.01 15.77 7.98
N ASP A 185 -0.70 16.87 8.33
CA ASP A 185 -2.02 17.23 7.77
C ASP A 185 -2.15 16.92 6.27
N PRO A 186 -3.27 16.33 5.85
CA PRO A 186 -4.53 16.09 6.55
C PRO A 186 -4.65 14.73 7.26
N TRP A 187 -3.55 14.04 7.48
CA TRP A 187 -3.50 12.80 8.25
C TRP A 187 -3.64 13.09 9.74
N ILE A 188 -4.41 12.30 10.44
CA ILE A 188 -4.55 12.38 11.89
C ILE A 188 -3.85 11.20 12.56
N PRO A 189 -3.13 11.39 13.66
CA PRO A 189 -2.45 10.31 14.37
C PRO A 189 -3.40 9.18 14.76
N TRP A 190 -2.96 7.91 14.56
CA TRP A 190 -3.71 6.72 14.89
C TRP A 190 -2.76 5.59 15.33
N GLY A 191 -2.57 5.42 16.64
CA GLY A 191 -1.53 4.54 17.16
C GLY A 191 -0.14 4.99 16.69
N SER A 192 0.64 4.07 16.12
CA SER A 192 1.95 4.36 15.53
C SER A 192 1.90 4.88 14.08
N GLY A 193 0.71 5.03 13.52
CA GLY A 193 0.48 5.48 12.14
C GLY A 193 -0.54 6.63 12.07
N ALA A 194 -1.29 6.69 10.97
CA ALA A 194 -2.26 7.75 10.73
C ALA A 194 -3.51 7.28 9.99
N LEU A 195 -4.60 8.02 10.17
CA LEU A 195 -5.83 7.93 9.38
C LEU A 195 -5.99 9.18 8.51
N LEU A 196 -6.41 8.96 7.28
CA LEU A 196 -7.01 9.99 6.44
C LEU A 196 -8.53 9.78 6.47
N LEU A 197 -9.25 10.77 6.98
CA LEU A 197 -10.70 10.72 7.06
C LEU A 197 -11.33 11.29 5.79
N PRO A 198 -12.45 10.71 5.31
CA PRO A 198 -13.09 11.13 4.05
C PRO A 198 -13.41 12.63 3.98
N GLN A 199 -13.81 13.24 5.09
CA GLN A 199 -14.17 14.65 5.17
C GLN A 199 -12.97 15.61 5.17
N ALA A 200 -11.78 15.11 5.49
CA ALA A 200 -10.58 15.95 5.58
C ALA A 200 -10.04 16.36 4.20
N ASP A 201 -10.23 15.53 3.17
CA ASP A 201 -9.64 15.75 1.85
C ASP A 201 -10.59 15.42 0.68
N ASP A 202 -11.91 15.34 0.94
CA ASP A 202 -12.88 14.85 -0.06
C ASP A 202 -12.39 13.57 -0.78
N SER A 203 -11.85 12.64 -0.02
CA SER A 203 -11.22 11.39 -0.47
C SER A 203 -11.88 10.16 0.15
N ASP A 204 -11.37 8.98 -0.12
CA ASP A 204 -11.71 7.79 0.65
C ASP A 204 -11.01 7.81 2.01
N GLY A 205 -11.57 7.10 2.99
CA GLY A 205 -10.91 6.84 4.25
C GLY A 205 -9.75 5.86 4.06
N MET A 206 -8.60 6.15 4.67
CA MET A 206 -7.38 5.35 4.53
C MET A 206 -6.61 5.32 5.85
N ALA A 207 -6.00 4.18 6.16
CA ALA A 207 -5.00 4.08 7.21
C ALA A 207 -3.62 3.84 6.59
N LEU A 208 -2.59 4.37 7.22
CA LEU A 208 -1.19 4.19 6.85
C LEU A 208 -0.33 4.01 8.10
N PHE A 209 0.46 2.94 8.11
CA PHE A 209 1.48 2.65 9.12
C PHE A 209 2.79 2.38 8.40
N THR A 210 3.88 2.93 8.91
CA THR A 210 5.19 2.79 8.29
C THR A 210 6.25 2.45 9.33
N TRP A 211 7.17 1.57 8.95
CA TRP A 211 8.29 1.15 9.80
C TRP A 211 9.58 1.14 8.98
N ARG A 212 10.67 1.45 9.62
CA ARG A 212 12.01 1.34 9.06
C ARG A 212 12.70 0.10 9.60
N ARG A 213 13.26 -0.69 8.68
CA ARG A 213 14.15 -1.79 9.06
C ARG A 213 15.51 -1.19 9.49
N PRO A 214 16.09 -1.58 10.62
CA PRO A 214 17.42 -1.09 11.00
C PRO A 214 18.49 -1.50 9.98
N LEU A 215 19.62 -0.79 10.01
CA LEU A 215 20.75 -1.06 9.11
C LEU A 215 21.54 -2.33 9.46
N SER A 216 21.39 -2.83 10.68
CA SER A 216 22.10 -4.00 11.21
C SER A 216 21.18 -4.86 12.07
#